data_4bba758a83ae7ba74136e45afab57db4
#
_entry.id   4bba758a83ae7ba74136e45afab57db4
#
_cell.length_a   1.000
_cell.length_b   1.000
_cell.length_c   1.000
_cell.angle_alpha   90.00
_cell.angle_beta   90.00
_cell.angle_gamma   90.00
#
_symmetry.space_group_name_H-M   'P 1'
#
loop_
_entity.id
_entity.type
_entity.pdbx_description
1 polymer ?
#
loop_
_entity_poly.entity_id
_entity_poly.type
_entity_poly.pdbx_seq_one_letter_code
_entity_poly.pdbx_strand_id
1 'polypeptide(L)'
;MSDTNAQAALLSTKDVTVTYDLTHEALHKTSLEFRAGEVTALIGPSGCGKSTFLRCLNLMNREIPRCKVGGEIFYHDHNINTKTENLFELRKSIGMVFQQPTPFRKSIRENILFAPKKHGRLHGKDEEDELVETSLRQAALWDEVKDKLKQSAHALSGGQQQRLCIARTLAMKPDVVLYDEPCSALDPISTYTIEETIRSLCDTGLCQIIVTHNMEQAGRVSDRT
;
A
#
# COMPACT_ATOMS: atom_id res chain seq x y z
N MET A 1 28.52 23.04 -7.52
CA MET A 1 27.09 23.40 -7.57
C MET A 1 26.39 22.22 -8.22
N SER A 2 25.94 21.29 -7.40
CA SER A 2 25.22 20.11 -7.85
C SER A 2 23.74 20.46 -7.81
N ASP A 3 23.15 20.68 -9.00
CA ASP A 3 21.71 20.72 -9.18
C ASP A 3 21.15 19.36 -8.73
N THR A 4 20.66 19.31 -7.52
CA THR A 4 19.76 18.25 -7.06
C THR A 4 18.50 18.42 -7.88
N ASN A 5 18.36 17.60 -8.92
CA ASN A 5 17.16 17.48 -9.71
C ASN A 5 16.06 17.03 -8.75
N ALA A 6 15.31 17.97 -8.17
CA ALA A 6 14.23 17.69 -7.24
C ALA A 6 13.14 16.97 -8.03
N GLN A 7 13.14 15.64 -7.93
CA GLN A 7 12.13 14.80 -8.56
C GLN A 7 10.75 15.27 -8.09
N ALA A 8 9.87 15.61 -9.02
CA ALA A 8 8.51 16.09 -8.71
C ALA A 8 7.77 15.09 -7.83
N ALA A 9 6.98 15.59 -6.89
CA ALA A 9 6.17 14.75 -6.03
C ALA A 9 5.15 13.94 -6.87
N LEU A 10 5.12 12.63 -6.67
CA LEU A 10 4.14 11.74 -7.32
C LEU A 10 2.77 11.87 -6.65
N LEU A 11 2.78 11.97 -5.34
CA LEU A 11 1.58 12.14 -4.50
C LEU A 11 1.87 13.25 -3.50
N SER A 12 0.94 14.20 -3.34
CA SER A 12 1.09 15.27 -2.38
C SER A 12 -0.24 15.67 -1.74
N THR A 13 -0.16 16.30 -0.59
CA THR A 13 -1.33 16.81 0.14
C THR A 13 -1.14 18.27 0.49
N LYS A 14 -2.26 19.02 0.52
CA LYS A 14 -2.29 20.41 0.95
C LYS A 14 -3.45 20.63 1.89
N ASP A 15 -3.12 21.01 3.13
CA ASP A 15 -4.08 21.30 4.20
C ASP A 15 -5.14 20.22 4.40
N VAL A 16 -4.77 18.94 4.26
CA VAL A 16 -5.71 17.82 4.43
C VAL A 16 -6.16 17.73 5.88
N THR A 17 -7.46 17.66 6.08
CA THR A 17 -8.13 17.47 7.38
C THR A 17 -9.10 16.30 7.30
N VAL A 18 -9.34 15.63 8.42
CA VAL A 18 -10.37 14.57 8.51
C VAL A 18 -11.22 14.76 9.75
N THR A 19 -12.53 14.74 9.55
CA THR A 19 -13.51 14.80 10.63
C THR A 19 -14.42 13.59 10.56
N TYR A 20 -14.54 12.85 11.66
CA TYR A 20 -15.50 11.77 11.84
C TYR A 20 -16.75 12.27 12.57
N ASP A 21 -17.88 11.64 12.27
CA ASP A 21 -19.19 11.97 12.84
C ASP A 21 -19.54 13.47 12.82
N LEU A 22 -18.95 14.22 11.88
CA LEU A 22 -19.12 15.65 11.66
C LEU A 22 -18.60 16.56 12.79
N THR A 23 -18.05 16.01 13.85
CA THR A 23 -17.63 16.75 15.06
C THR A 23 -16.22 16.42 15.55
N HIS A 24 -15.77 15.16 15.38
CA HIS A 24 -14.46 14.75 15.84
C HIS A 24 -13.39 14.97 14.77
N GLU A 25 -12.56 16.00 14.95
CA GLU A 25 -11.41 16.25 14.08
C GLU A 25 -10.28 15.26 14.41
N ALA A 26 -10.12 14.26 13.56
CA ALA A 26 -9.13 13.18 13.73
C ALA A 26 -7.80 13.49 13.04
N LEU A 27 -7.78 14.46 12.14
CA LEU A 27 -6.57 14.94 11.47
C LEU A 27 -6.67 16.45 11.26
N HIS A 28 -5.70 17.17 11.81
CA HIS A 28 -5.52 18.60 11.56
C HIS A 28 -4.79 18.84 10.23
N LYS A 29 -4.83 20.06 9.71
CA LYS A 29 -4.21 20.45 8.45
C LYS A 29 -2.82 19.86 8.27
N THR A 30 -2.69 18.97 7.31
CA THR A 30 -1.45 18.24 7.02
C THR A 30 -1.10 18.36 5.55
N SER A 31 0.13 18.78 5.28
CA SER A 31 0.68 18.94 3.93
C SER A 31 1.98 18.17 3.84
N LEU A 32 2.05 17.17 2.98
CA LEU A 32 3.21 16.29 2.77
C LEU A 32 3.38 15.99 1.28
N GLU A 33 4.61 15.62 0.91
CA GLU A 33 4.98 15.20 -0.45
C GLU A 33 5.65 13.84 -0.43
N PHE A 34 5.30 13.00 -1.40
CA PHE A 34 5.81 11.65 -1.58
C PHE A 34 6.36 11.48 -2.99
N ARG A 35 7.50 10.81 -3.13
CA ARG A 35 8.24 10.70 -4.39
C ARG A 35 8.34 9.25 -4.86
N ALA A 36 8.46 9.08 -6.16
CA ALA A 36 8.72 7.79 -6.78
C ALA A 36 10.08 7.24 -6.31
N GLY A 37 10.16 5.92 -6.08
CA GLY A 37 11.39 5.26 -5.66
C GLY A 37 11.82 5.53 -4.21
N GLU A 38 10.98 6.21 -3.40
CA GLU A 38 11.27 6.48 -1.99
C GLU A 38 10.28 5.76 -1.06
N VAL A 39 10.75 5.37 0.11
CA VAL A 39 9.92 4.95 1.25
C VAL A 39 9.82 6.10 2.24
N THR A 40 8.62 6.59 2.48
CA THR A 40 8.34 7.57 3.53
C THR A 40 7.65 6.89 4.72
N ALA A 41 8.24 6.99 5.91
CA ALA A 41 7.60 6.48 7.13
C ALA A 41 6.82 7.57 7.86
N LEU A 42 5.58 7.29 8.20
CA LEU A 42 4.76 8.09 9.10
C LEU A 42 4.84 7.48 10.50
N ILE A 43 5.51 8.17 11.40
CA ILE A 43 5.73 7.71 12.78
C ILE A 43 5.02 8.62 13.79
N GLY A 44 4.79 8.10 14.98
CA GLY A 44 4.17 8.85 16.09
C GLY A 44 3.30 7.96 16.98
N PRO A 45 2.77 8.48 18.09
CA PRO A 45 1.99 7.71 19.05
C PRO A 45 0.69 7.17 18.43
N SER A 46 0.14 6.12 19.06
CA SER A 46 -1.17 5.59 18.66
C SER A 46 -2.26 6.66 18.79
N GLY A 47 -3.18 6.69 17.84
CA GLY A 47 -4.30 7.63 17.82
C GLY A 47 -3.98 9.03 17.28
N CYS A 48 -2.74 9.36 16.89
CA CYS A 48 -2.39 10.69 16.36
C CYS A 48 -2.80 10.95 14.90
N GLY A 49 -3.56 10.05 14.27
CA GLY A 49 -4.11 10.28 12.92
C GLY A 49 -3.34 9.66 11.75
N LYS A 50 -2.24 8.92 11.97
CA LYS A 50 -1.41 8.33 10.89
C LYS A 50 -2.19 7.47 9.91
N SER A 51 -2.90 6.45 10.40
CA SER A 51 -3.73 5.58 9.55
C SER A 51 -4.91 6.33 8.94
N THR A 52 -5.43 7.34 9.63
CA THR A 52 -6.45 8.26 9.10
C THR A 52 -5.92 9.03 7.90
N PHE A 53 -4.73 9.61 8.02
CA PHE A 53 -4.05 10.30 6.93
C PHE A 53 -3.71 9.34 5.79
N LEU A 54 -3.12 8.17 6.08
CA LEU A 54 -2.77 7.17 5.07
C LEU A 54 -3.97 6.79 4.20
N ARG A 55 -5.15 6.58 4.82
CA ARG A 55 -6.40 6.25 4.13
C ARG A 55 -6.99 7.39 3.30
N CYS A 56 -6.57 8.64 3.52
CA CYS A 56 -6.95 9.75 2.66
C CYS A 56 -6.30 9.62 1.29
N LEU A 57 -5.06 9.11 1.23
CA LEU A 57 -4.24 9.09 0.02
C LEU A 57 -4.81 8.22 -1.11
N ASN A 58 -5.68 7.26 -0.79
CA ASN A 58 -6.45 6.46 -1.75
C ASN A 58 -7.97 6.57 -1.56
N LEU A 59 -8.40 7.59 -0.82
CA LEU A 59 -9.79 7.91 -0.55
C LEU A 59 -10.59 6.78 0.16
N MET A 60 -9.89 5.88 0.92
CA MET A 60 -10.56 4.84 1.71
C MET A 60 -11.46 5.44 2.80
N ASN A 61 -11.17 6.66 3.27
CA ASN A 61 -12.01 7.35 4.25
C ASN A 61 -13.45 7.61 3.75
N ARG A 62 -13.68 7.61 2.44
CA ARG A 62 -15.03 7.74 1.85
C ARG A 62 -15.94 6.55 2.12
N GLU A 63 -15.37 5.39 2.45
CA GLU A 63 -16.14 4.21 2.84
C GLU A 63 -16.66 4.29 4.28
N ILE A 64 -16.18 5.27 5.06
CA ILE A 64 -16.57 5.46 6.47
C ILE A 64 -17.75 6.42 6.51
N PRO A 65 -18.93 5.98 7.01
CA PRO A 65 -20.09 6.86 7.13
C PRO A 65 -19.77 8.13 7.93
N ARG A 66 -20.27 9.27 7.48
CA ARG A 66 -20.09 10.60 8.10
C ARG A 66 -18.62 11.04 8.23
N CYS A 67 -17.70 10.45 7.48
CA CYS A 67 -16.32 10.94 7.37
C CYS A 67 -16.28 12.07 6.33
N LYS A 68 -15.64 13.20 6.69
CA LYS A 68 -15.34 14.29 5.79
C LYS A 68 -13.84 14.47 5.67
N VAL A 69 -13.35 14.56 4.44
CA VAL A 69 -11.97 14.89 4.12
C VAL A 69 -11.94 16.26 3.47
N GLY A 70 -11.26 17.21 4.12
CA GLY A 70 -11.01 18.56 3.60
C GLY A 70 -9.60 18.67 3.02
N GLY A 71 -9.30 19.80 2.37
CA GLY A 71 -8.03 20.04 1.72
C GLY A 71 -7.91 19.38 0.35
N GLU A 72 -6.71 19.40 -0.22
CA GLU A 72 -6.42 18.91 -1.55
C GLU A 72 -5.43 17.74 -1.48
N ILE A 73 -5.65 16.74 -2.32
CA ILE A 73 -4.77 15.57 -2.46
C ILE A 73 -4.46 15.45 -3.95
N PHE A 74 -3.20 15.59 -4.31
CA PHE A 74 -2.77 15.53 -5.69
C PHE A 74 -2.06 14.20 -5.96
N TYR A 75 -2.52 13.48 -6.96
CA TYR A 75 -1.84 12.35 -7.56
C TYR A 75 -1.38 12.78 -8.95
N HIS A 76 -0.07 12.81 -9.18
CA HIS A 76 0.53 13.66 -10.21
C HIS A 76 0.03 15.11 -10.04
N ASP A 77 -0.46 15.74 -11.09
CA ASP A 77 -1.00 17.10 -11.06
C ASP A 77 -2.53 17.14 -10.91
N HIS A 78 -3.18 15.97 -10.68
CA HIS A 78 -4.63 15.87 -10.57
C HIS A 78 -5.08 15.83 -9.11
N ASN A 79 -5.96 16.76 -8.72
CA ASN A 79 -6.59 16.72 -7.39
C ASN A 79 -7.64 15.60 -7.34
N ILE A 80 -7.30 14.53 -6.61
CA ILE A 80 -8.17 13.36 -6.44
C ILE A 80 -9.25 13.54 -5.37
N ASN A 81 -9.13 14.54 -4.48
CA ASN A 81 -10.15 14.77 -3.44
C ASN A 81 -11.38 15.48 -3.98
N THR A 82 -11.95 14.99 -5.09
CA THR A 82 -13.14 15.51 -5.76
C THR A 82 -14.29 14.51 -5.70
N LYS A 83 -15.54 14.98 -5.73
CA LYS A 83 -16.73 14.09 -5.67
C LYS A 83 -16.85 13.18 -6.89
N THR A 84 -16.25 13.53 -8.00
CA THR A 84 -16.35 12.82 -9.28
C THR A 84 -15.21 11.84 -9.50
N GLU A 85 -14.29 11.69 -8.53
CA GLU A 85 -13.16 10.78 -8.65
C GLU A 85 -13.59 9.33 -8.82
N ASN A 86 -12.99 8.65 -9.79
CA ASN A 86 -13.23 7.23 -10.02
C ASN A 86 -12.37 6.38 -9.07
N LEU A 87 -12.95 6.00 -7.93
CA LEU A 87 -12.25 5.22 -6.89
C LEU A 87 -11.74 3.87 -7.39
N PHE A 88 -12.40 3.28 -8.38
CA PHE A 88 -11.99 1.99 -8.93
C PHE A 88 -10.69 2.10 -9.73
N GLU A 89 -10.56 3.16 -10.53
CA GLU A 89 -9.33 3.44 -11.28
C GLU A 89 -8.21 3.94 -10.35
N LEU A 90 -8.52 4.86 -9.43
CA LEU A 90 -7.56 5.40 -8.48
C LEU A 90 -6.88 4.31 -7.65
N ARG A 91 -7.65 3.37 -7.10
CA ARG A 91 -7.15 2.29 -6.24
C ARG A 91 -6.37 1.19 -6.99
N LYS A 92 -6.32 1.24 -8.32
CA LYS A 92 -5.34 0.46 -9.10
C LYS A 92 -3.94 1.05 -8.98
N SER A 93 -3.86 2.39 -9.06
CA SER A 93 -2.59 3.11 -9.01
C SER A 93 -2.08 3.33 -7.59
N ILE A 94 -2.99 3.48 -6.62
CA ILE A 94 -2.66 3.67 -5.20
C ILE A 94 -3.18 2.47 -4.38
N GLY A 95 -2.37 1.43 -4.30
CA GLY A 95 -2.69 0.20 -3.57
C GLY A 95 -2.52 0.34 -2.06
N MET A 96 -3.14 -0.57 -1.29
CA MET A 96 -3.04 -0.56 0.17
C MET A 96 -2.88 -1.96 0.75
N VAL A 97 -1.97 -2.08 1.71
CA VAL A 97 -1.74 -3.26 2.54
C VAL A 97 -2.14 -2.91 3.97
N PHE A 98 -3.07 -3.68 4.52
CA PHE A 98 -3.64 -3.44 5.84
C PHE A 98 -2.82 -4.08 6.96
N GLN A 99 -3.02 -3.61 8.18
CA GLN A 99 -2.39 -4.10 9.39
C GLN A 99 -2.63 -5.60 9.61
N GLN A 100 -3.89 -6.05 9.44
CA GLN A 100 -4.21 -7.46 9.47
C GLN A 100 -4.23 -8.03 8.06
N PRO A 101 -3.61 -9.21 7.83
CA PRO A 101 -3.72 -9.89 6.55
C PRO A 101 -5.18 -10.16 6.19
N THR A 102 -5.57 -9.79 5.00
CA THR A 102 -6.95 -9.98 4.50
C THR A 102 -6.95 -10.71 3.15
N PRO A 103 -6.42 -11.93 3.07
CA PRO A 103 -6.51 -12.70 1.84
C PRO A 103 -7.99 -13.05 1.55
N PHE A 104 -8.35 -13.08 0.29
CA PHE A 104 -9.67 -13.56 -0.11
C PHE A 104 -9.83 -15.06 0.21
N ARG A 105 -11.05 -15.50 0.46
CA ARG A 105 -11.39 -16.93 0.65
C ARG A 105 -11.28 -17.70 -0.68
N LYS A 106 -10.09 -17.70 -1.23
CA LYS A 106 -9.70 -18.26 -2.52
C LYS A 106 -8.33 -18.92 -2.39
N SER A 107 -7.88 -19.58 -3.46
CA SER A 107 -6.52 -20.11 -3.54
C SER A 107 -5.47 -18.98 -3.57
N ILE A 108 -4.21 -19.34 -3.33
CA ILE A 108 -3.06 -18.42 -3.43
C ILE A 108 -3.05 -17.77 -4.83
N ARG A 109 -3.14 -18.59 -5.88
CA ARG A 109 -3.17 -18.12 -7.27
C ARG A 109 -4.33 -17.16 -7.54
N GLU A 110 -5.54 -17.53 -7.11
CA GLU A 110 -6.72 -16.68 -7.34
C GLU A 110 -6.68 -15.37 -6.57
N ASN A 111 -5.97 -15.27 -5.44
CA ASN A 111 -5.75 -14.02 -4.75
C ASN A 111 -4.98 -13.02 -5.62
N ILE A 112 -3.94 -13.48 -6.33
CA ILE A 112 -3.15 -12.65 -7.24
C ILE A 112 -3.97 -12.25 -8.47
N LEU A 113 -4.67 -13.19 -9.07
CA LEU A 113 -5.35 -12.99 -10.36
C LEU A 113 -6.69 -12.25 -10.24
N PHE A 114 -7.25 -12.13 -9.04
CA PHE A 114 -8.62 -11.61 -8.86
C PHE A 114 -8.80 -10.20 -9.44
N ALA A 115 -7.98 -9.25 -9.04
CA ALA A 115 -8.09 -7.87 -9.51
C ALA A 115 -7.66 -7.73 -10.98
N PRO A 116 -6.52 -8.25 -11.45
CA PRO A 116 -6.13 -8.17 -12.85
C PRO A 116 -7.17 -8.74 -13.82
N LYS A 117 -7.83 -9.86 -13.48
CA LYS A 117 -8.94 -10.42 -14.27
C LYS A 117 -10.16 -9.50 -14.31
N LYS A 118 -10.54 -8.93 -13.17
CA LYS A 118 -11.67 -7.99 -13.08
C LYS A 118 -11.46 -6.73 -13.92
N HIS A 119 -10.20 -6.32 -14.09
CA HIS A 119 -9.81 -5.18 -14.91
C HIS A 119 -9.48 -5.53 -16.38
N GLY A 120 -9.68 -6.78 -16.79
CA GLY A 120 -9.45 -7.21 -18.18
C GLY A 120 -7.99 -7.10 -18.64
N ARG A 121 -7.02 -7.21 -17.71
CA ARG A 121 -5.59 -7.06 -18.00
C ARG A 121 -4.88 -8.34 -18.44
N LEU A 122 -5.57 -9.49 -18.42
CA LEU A 122 -5.00 -10.80 -18.69
C LEU A 122 -5.72 -11.45 -19.87
N HIS A 123 -4.98 -11.89 -20.86
CA HIS A 123 -5.50 -12.41 -22.12
C HIS A 123 -5.15 -13.89 -22.36
N GLY A 124 -4.48 -14.54 -21.41
CA GLY A 124 -4.11 -15.96 -21.56
C GLY A 124 -3.51 -16.57 -20.30
N LYS A 125 -3.36 -17.91 -20.36
CA LYS A 125 -2.86 -18.68 -19.20
C LYS A 125 -1.38 -18.36 -18.92
N ASP A 126 -0.59 -18.15 -19.96
CA ASP A 126 0.85 -17.86 -19.81
C ASP A 126 1.08 -16.50 -19.11
N GLU A 127 0.31 -15.47 -19.48
CA GLU A 127 0.33 -14.16 -18.79
C GLU A 127 -0.12 -14.28 -17.33
N GLU A 128 -1.11 -15.13 -17.05
CA GLU A 128 -1.54 -15.40 -15.69
C GLU A 128 -0.43 -16.07 -14.86
N ASP A 129 0.25 -17.08 -15.43
CA ASP A 129 1.31 -17.81 -14.76
C ASP A 129 2.50 -16.91 -14.50
N GLU A 130 2.91 -16.10 -15.46
CA GLU A 130 3.98 -15.10 -15.32
C GLU A 130 3.65 -14.04 -14.25
N LEU A 131 2.42 -13.51 -14.27
CA LEU A 131 1.99 -12.52 -13.27
C LEU A 131 2.01 -13.09 -11.86
N VAL A 132 1.52 -14.34 -11.69
CA VAL A 132 1.50 -15.01 -10.38
C VAL A 132 2.93 -15.21 -9.86
N GLU A 133 3.82 -15.74 -10.69
CA GLU A 133 5.21 -15.96 -10.31
C GLU A 133 5.91 -14.62 -9.97
N THR A 134 5.83 -13.64 -10.84
CA THR A 134 6.47 -12.34 -10.67
C THR A 134 6.00 -11.66 -9.39
N SER A 135 4.68 -11.59 -9.15
CA SER A 135 4.13 -10.94 -7.96
C SER A 135 4.52 -11.65 -6.66
N LEU A 136 4.55 -12.99 -6.66
CA LEU A 136 4.96 -13.76 -5.50
C LEU A 136 6.48 -13.67 -5.25
N ARG A 137 7.31 -13.56 -6.29
CA ARG A 137 8.75 -13.31 -6.16
C ARG A 137 9.01 -11.92 -5.58
N GLN A 138 8.34 -10.89 -6.09
CA GLN A 138 8.45 -9.53 -5.56
C GLN A 138 8.08 -9.43 -4.08
N ALA A 139 7.17 -10.27 -3.59
CA ALA A 139 6.79 -10.35 -2.18
C ALA A 139 7.60 -11.40 -1.38
N ALA A 140 8.70 -11.92 -1.92
CA ALA A 140 9.55 -12.95 -1.31
C ALA A 140 8.74 -14.18 -0.81
N LEU A 141 7.73 -14.62 -1.57
CA LEU A 141 6.84 -15.72 -1.18
C LEU A 141 6.87 -16.90 -2.15
N TRP A 142 7.39 -16.74 -3.38
CA TRP A 142 7.34 -17.73 -4.44
C TRP A 142 7.87 -19.09 -4.03
N ASP A 143 9.09 -19.16 -3.49
CA ASP A 143 9.74 -20.41 -3.18
C ASP A 143 9.05 -21.23 -2.09
N GLU A 144 8.27 -20.56 -1.23
CA GLU A 144 7.48 -21.21 -0.19
C GLU A 144 6.16 -21.76 -0.67
N VAL A 145 5.62 -21.25 -1.82
CA VAL A 145 4.25 -21.55 -2.24
C VAL A 145 4.10 -22.07 -3.66
N LYS A 146 5.15 -22.09 -4.47
CA LYS A 146 5.12 -22.49 -5.90
C LYS A 146 4.47 -23.85 -6.15
N ASP A 147 4.64 -24.81 -5.25
CA ASP A 147 4.09 -26.18 -5.38
C ASP A 147 2.67 -26.32 -4.79
N LYS A 148 2.12 -25.24 -4.20
CA LYS A 148 0.81 -25.24 -3.52
C LYS A 148 -0.10 -24.08 -3.90
N LEU A 149 0.08 -23.49 -5.09
CA LEU A 149 -0.68 -22.33 -5.57
C LEU A 149 -2.20 -22.50 -5.58
N LYS A 150 -2.69 -23.74 -5.67
CA LYS A 150 -4.12 -24.08 -5.64
C LYS A 150 -4.68 -24.23 -4.22
N GLN A 151 -3.83 -24.24 -3.19
CA GLN A 151 -4.29 -24.31 -1.79
C GLN A 151 -4.94 -23.02 -1.36
N SER A 152 -5.81 -23.13 -0.35
CA SER A 152 -6.45 -21.96 0.27
C SER A 152 -5.41 -20.98 0.84
N ALA A 153 -5.58 -19.69 0.56
CA ALA A 153 -4.74 -18.65 1.12
C ALA A 153 -4.78 -18.58 2.66
N HIS A 154 -5.89 -19.02 3.26
CA HIS A 154 -6.04 -19.07 4.73
C HIS A 154 -5.25 -20.23 5.38
N ALA A 155 -4.70 -21.16 4.61
CA ALA A 155 -3.82 -22.20 5.14
C ALA A 155 -2.36 -21.72 5.33
N LEU A 156 -2.05 -20.50 4.91
CA LEU A 156 -0.75 -19.87 5.08
C LEU A 156 -0.58 -19.32 6.51
N SER A 157 0.67 -19.21 6.98
CA SER A 157 1.00 -18.50 8.23
C SER A 157 0.66 -17.01 8.12
N GLY A 158 0.59 -16.29 9.24
CA GLY A 158 0.30 -14.85 9.26
C GLY A 158 1.26 -14.03 8.39
N GLY A 159 2.56 -14.27 8.51
CA GLY A 159 3.57 -13.61 7.68
C GLY A 159 3.46 -13.96 6.19
N GLN A 160 3.15 -15.21 5.85
CA GLN A 160 2.88 -15.62 4.47
C GLN A 160 1.61 -14.98 3.91
N GLN A 161 0.54 -14.88 4.72
CA GLN A 161 -0.69 -14.19 4.34
C GLN A 161 -0.45 -12.70 4.07
N GLN A 162 0.37 -12.04 4.90
CA GLN A 162 0.72 -10.64 4.71
C GLN A 162 1.52 -10.44 3.41
N ARG A 163 2.52 -11.27 3.16
CA ARG A 163 3.28 -11.25 1.89
C ARG A 163 2.38 -11.55 0.68
N LEU A 164 1.39 -12.43 0.83
CA LEU A 164 0.39 -12.66 -0.21
C LEU A 164 -0.46 -11.41 -0.47
N CYS A 165 -0.84 -10.65 0.56
CA CYS A 165 -1.55 -9.37 0.41
C CYS A 165 -0.67 -8.32 -0.29
N ILE A 166 0.63 -8.29 -0.01
CA ILE A 166 1.60 -7.44 -0.74
C ILE A 166 1.66 -7.87 -2.21
N ALA A 167 1.87 -9.17 -2.50
CA ALA A 167 1.91 -9.71 -3.86
C ALA A 167 0.63 -9.38 -4.65
N ARG A 168 -0.54 -9.52 -4.01
CA ARG A 168 -1.84 -9.16 -4.60
C ARG A 168 -1.91 -7.68 -4.98
N THR A 169 -1.37 -6.81 -4.14
CA THR A 169 -1.32 -5.37 -4.41
C THR A 169 -0.38 -5.08 -5.58
N LEU A 170 0.81 -5.68 -5.59
CA LEU A 170 1.81 -5.52 -6.66
C LEU A 170 1.35 -6.07 -8.02
N ALA A 171 0.48 -7.09 -8.04
CA ALA A 171 -0.08 -7.65 -9.27
C ALA A 171 -0.87 -6.62 -10.11
N MET A 172 -1.32 -5.53 -9.48
CA MET A 172 -1.96 -4.41 -10.19
C MET A 172 -0.94 -3.43 -10.78
N LYS A 173 0.36 -3.59 -10.51
CA LYS A 173 1.44 -2.67 -10.90
C LYS A 173 1.09 -1.23 -10.50
N PRO A 174 0.89 -0.98 -9.19
CA PRO A 174 0.57 0.36 -8.70
C PRO A 174 1.78 1.29 -8.78
N ASP A 175 1.54 2.60 -8.82
CA ASP A 175 2.59 3.63 -8.69
C ASP A 175 2.90 3.93 -7.22
N VAL A 176 1.91 3.72 -6.34
CA VAL A 176 2.01 3.97 -4.90
C VAL A 176 1.50 2.77 -4.11
N VAL A 177 2.23 2.36 -3.08
CA VAL A 177 1.75 1.38 -2.09
C VAL A 177 1.74 1.99 -0.70
N LEU A 178 0.58 1.91 -0.05
CA LEU A 178 0.33 2.36 1.31
C LEU A 178 0.36 1.16 2.25
N TYR A 179 1.18 1.22 3.30
CA TYR A 179 1.28 0.16 4.32
C TYR A 179 0.79 0.68 5.67
N ASP A 180 -0.31 0.13 6.18
CA ASP A 180 -0.86 0.47 7.51
C ASP A 180 -0.37 -0.57 8.53
N GLU A 181 0.73 -0.28 9.22
CA GLU A 181 1.38 -1.14 10.23
C GLU A 181 1.57 -2.62 9.78
N PRO A 182 2.20 -2.90 8.63
CA PRO A 182 2.17 -4.21 7.98
C PRO A 182 2.81 -5.35 8.77
N CYS A 183 3.60 -5.04 9.81
CA CYS A 183 4.36 -6.02 10.60
C CYS A 183 3.92 -6.11 12.07
N SER A 184 2.91 -5.34 12.51
CA SER A 184 2.59 -5.16 13.93
C SER A 184 2.17 -6.44 14.69
N ALA A 185 1.72 -7.48 13.98
CA ALA A 185 1.26 -8.75 14.56
C ALA A 185 2.09 -9.96 14.12
N LEU A 186 3.32 -9.73 13.61
CA LEU A 186 4.15 -10.76 13.01
C LEU A 186 5.37 -11.08 13.89
N ASP A 187 5.88 -12.28 13.69
CA ASP A 187 7.16 -12.71 14.28
C ASP A 187 8.35 -11.94 13.66
N PRO A 188 9.52 -11.91 14.33
CA PRO A 188 10.67 -11.15 13.86
C PRO A 188 11.18 -11.57 12.48
N ILE A 189 11.12 -12.88 12.13
CA ILE A 189 11.60 -13.37 10.84
C ILE A 189 10.68 -12.89 9.72
N SER A 190 9.35 -13.01 9.91
CA SER A 190 8.36 -12.50 8.95
C SER A 190 8.46 -10.98 8.80
N THR A 191 8.69 -10.27 9.90
CA THR A 191 8.89 -8.81 9.90
C THR A 191 10.09 -8.44 9.05
N TYR A 192 11.26 -9.07 9.29
CA TYR A 192 12.47 -8.81 8.52
C TYR A 192 12.26 -9.06 7.02
N THR A 193 11.62 -10.18 6.65
CA THR A 193 11.35 -10.50 5.24
C THR A 193 10.47 -9.44 4.57
N ILE A 194 9.48 -8.86 5.27
CA ILE A 194 8.62 -7.79 4.74
C ILE A 194 9.42 -6.49 4.60
N GLU A 195 10.27 -6.16 5.58
CA GLU A 195 11.15 -4.99 5.52
C GLU A 195 12.09 -5.05 4.30
N GLU A 196 12.75 -6.19 4.09
CA GLU A 196 13.59 -6.44 2.89
C GLU A 196 12.77 -6.32 1.59
N THR A 197 11.54 -6.85 1.58
CA THR A 197 10.64 -6.73 0.43
C THR A 197 10.34 -5.25 0.13
N ILE A 198 9.98 -4.45 1.14
CA ILE A 198 9.72 -3.01 0.98
C ILE A 198 10.96 -2.30 0.42
N ARG A 199 12.14 -2.58 0.96
CA ARG A 199 13.40 -1.98 0.48
C ARG A 199 13.70 -2.35 -0.97
N SER A 200 13.57 -3.62 -1.35
CA SER A 200 13.86 -4.09 -2.71
C SER A 200 12.93 -3.48 -3.77
N LEU A 201 11.73 -3.07 -3.39
CA LEU A 201 10.77 -2.44 -4.29
C LEU A 201 11.10 -0.98 -4.62
N CYS A 202 12.00 -0.31 -3.88
CA CYS A 202 12.43 1.05 -4.20
C CYS A 202 13.08 1.13 -5.58
N ASP A 203 13.90 0.15 -5.93
CA ASP A 203 14.62 0.10 -7.21
C ASP A 203 13.67 -0.02 -8.42
N THR A 204 12.41 -0.38 -8.20
CA THR A 204 11.39 -0.43 -9.25
C THR A 204 10.75 0.93 -9.56
N GLY A 205 11.10 1.98 -8.81
CA GLY A 205 10.49 3.30 -8.91
C GLY A 205 9.17 3.43 -8.13
N LEU A 206 8.77 2.41 -7.36
CA LEU A 206 7.55 2.42 -6.57
C LEU A 206 7.62 3.46 -5.44
N CYS A 207 6.62 4.33 -5.34
CA CYS A 207 6.45 5.21 -4.19
C CYS A 207 5.82 4.41 -3.03
N GLN A 208 6.43 4.45 -1.86
CA GLN A 208 5.96 3.65 -0.72
C GLN A 208 5.77 4.52 0.52
N ILE A 209 4.62 4.35 1.19
CA ILE A 209 4.30 5.10 2.41
C ILE A 209 3.93 4.09 3.49
N ILE A 210 4.68 4.06 4.57
CA ILE A 210 4.49 3.12 5.67
C ILE A 210 4.10 3.84 6.96
N VAL A 211 3.01 3.42 7.59
CA VAL A 211 2.70 3.77 8.97
C VAL A 211 3.31 2.73 9.88
N THR A 212 4.05 3.16 10.86
CA THR A 212 4.57 2.29 11.93
C THR A 212 4.70 3.06 13.25
N HIS A 213 4.56 2.35 14.36
CA HIS A 213 4.89 2.86 15.68
C HIS A 213 6.28 2.40 16.16
N ASN A 214 6.95 1.56 15.37
CA ASN A 214 8.29 1.05 15.66
C ASN A 214 9.36 1.94 14.99
N MET A 215 10.08 2.71 15.80
CA MET A 215 11.13 3.64 15.34
C MET A 215 12.31 2.94 14.66
N GLU A 216 12.67 1.74 15.15
CA GLU A 216 13.76 0.96 14.56
C GLU A 216 13.36 0.43 13.17
N GLN A 217 12.12 -0.02 13.00
CA GLN A 217 11.58 -0.39 11.70
C GLN A 217 11.62 0.79 10.74
N ALA A 218 11.13 1.95 11.15
CA ALA A 218 11.19 3.15 10.33
C ALA A 218 12.63 3.44 9.87
N GLY A 219 13.60 3.39 10.79
CA GLY A 219 15.01 3.63 10.50
C GLY A 219 15.64 2.60 9.53
N ARG A 220 15.11 1.35 9.50
CA ARG A 220 15.60 0.32 8.57
C ARG A 220 14.99 0.44 7.16
N VAL A 221 13.71 0.80 7.06
CA VAL A 221 12.98 0.70 5.78
C VAL A 221 12.81 2.01 5.05
N SER A 222 12.84 3.17 5.74
CA SER A 222 12.49 4.44 5.10
C SER A 222 13.69 5.30 4.73
N ASP A 223 13.50 6.08 3.68
CA ASP A 223 14.43 7.12 3.23
C ASP A 223 14.10 8.47 3.90
N ARG A 224 12.82 8.63 4.32
CA ARG A 224 12.29 9.85 4.97
C ARG A 224 11.31 9.48 6.08
N THR A 225 11.24 10.32 7.10
CA THR A 225 10.29 10.23 8.23
C THR A 225 9.66 11.58 8.51
#